data_7c7a5dd0684411bf8282107009946b41
#
_entry.id   7c7a5dd0684411bf8282107009946b41
#
_cell.length_a   1.000
_cell.length_b   1.000
_cell.length_c   1.000
_cell.angle_alpha   90.00
_cell.angle_beta   90.00
_cell.angle_gamma   90.00
#
_symmetry.space_group_name_H-M   'P 1'
#
loop_
_entity.id
_entity.type
_entity.pdbx_description
1 polymer ?
#
loop_
_entity_poly.entity_id
_entity_poly.type
_entity_poly.pdbx_seq_one_letter_code
_entity_poly.pdbx_strand_id
1 'polypeptide(L)'
;MEETELLRILMLIYCTLIANTTLAEESDLEWAKGIAERDHKMVIENFKNSMGDKDFDQDLRESVLKPRPLLQIFVSSSMSRESLKSYVREAHRYNGVLVFRGLPQGSFRKITDLVMNISDEQYSVAMQIDDEAFAQFGIKAVPAIVLTVPASMFSEQTARERFDKITGHITIKAALETFAAQGDLVVNAKEWLK
;
A
#
# COMPACT_ATOMS: atom_id res chain seq x y z
N MET A 1 -58.86 6.33 -11.52
CA MET A 1 -58.41 7.50 -10.73
C MET A 1 -57.47 7.11 -9.57
N GLU A 2 -57.55 5.90 -9.08
CA GLU A 2 -56.67 5.42 -7.97
C GLU A 2 -55.25 5.02 -8.42
N GLU A 3 -55.07 4.41 -9.58
CA GLU A 3 -53.73 3.95 -10.04
C GLU A 3 -52.73 5.10 -10.27
N THR A 4 -53.23 6.25 -10.75
CA THR A 4 -52.38 7.42 -11.02
C THR A 4 -51.88 8.10 -9.74
N GLU A 5 -52.62 8.07 -8.66
CA GLU A 5 -52.23 8.60 -7.35
C GLU A 5 -51.21 7.66 -6.67
N LEU A 6 -51.41 6.35 -6.78
CA LEU A 6 -50.44 5.34 -6.27
C LEU A 6 -49.08 5.47 -6.95
N LEU A 7 -49.06 5.70 -8.27
CA LEU A 7 -47.81 5.88 -9.04
C LEU A 7 -47.09 7.16 -8.62
N ARG A 8 -47.83 8.26 -8.36
CA ARG A 8 -47.26 9.53 -7.86
C ARG A 8 -46.64 9.40 -6.46
N ILE A 9 -47.29 8.67 -5.58
CA ILE A 9 -46.79 8.42 -4.22
C ILE A 9 -45.53 7.55 -4.26
N LEU A 10 -45.51 6.50 -5.09
CA LEU A 10 -44.32 5.65 -5.29
C LEU A 10 -43.16 6.44 -5.89
N MET A 11 -43.41 7.33 -6.84
CA MET A 11 -42.37 8.18 -7.44
C MET A 11 -41.81 9.18 -6.42
N LEU A 12 -42.65 9.76 -5.55
CA LEU A 12 -42.20 10.66 -4.48
C LEU A 12 -41.37 9.94 -3.43
N ILE A 13 -41.76 8.73 -3.04
CA ILE A 13 -40.97 7.88 -2.12
C ILE A 13 -39.63 7.49 -2.73
N TYR A 14 -39.61 7.15 -4.03
CA TYR A 14 -38.39 6.81 -4.74
C TYR A 14 -37.43 8.01 -4.85
N CYS A 15 -37.95 9.21 -5.17
CA CYS A 15 -37.15 10.45 -5.21
C CYS A 15 -36.59 10.83 -3.84
N THR A 16 -37.32 10.62 -2.77
CA THR A 16 -36.84 10.91 -1.40
C THR A 16 -35.81 9.90 -0.93
N LEU A 17 -35.90 8.63 -1.35
CA LEU A 17 -34.90 7.62 -1.06
C LEU A 17 -33.57 7.94 -1.77
N ILE A 18 -33.61 8.30 -3.06
CA ILE A 18 -32.40 8.66 -3.83
C ILE A 18 -31.75 9.93 -3.25
N ALA A 19 -32.55 10.95 -2.92
CA ALA A 19 -32.02 12.19 -2.35
C ALA A 19 -31.31 11.97 -1.00
N ASN A 20 -31.82 11.06 -0.17
CA ASN A 20 -31.17 10.74 1.10
C ASN A 20 -29.87 9.93 0.96
N THR A 21 -29.76 9.07 -0.05
CA THR A 21 -28.51 8.32 -0.30
C THR A 21 -27.40 9.22 -0.82
N THR A 22 -27.70 10.16 -1.71
CA THR A 22 -26.70 11.10 -2.25
C THR A 22 -26.19 12.10 -1.20
N LEU A 23 -27.06 12.56 -0.31
CA LEU A 23 -26.67 13.47 0.79
C LEU A 23 -25.79 12.78 1.85
N ALA A 24 -26.00 11.50 2.10
CA ALA A 24 -25.17 10.73 3.04
C ALA A 24 -23.75 10.49 2.47
N GLU A 25 -23.62 10.17 1.18
CA GLU A 25 -22.32 9.98 0.51
C GLU A 25 -21.49 11.29 0.46
N GLU A 26 -22.12 12.42 0.22
CA GLU A 26 -21.45 13.72 0.16
C GLU A 26 -20.95 14.18 1.54
N SER A 27 -21.74 13.93 2.58
CA SER A 27 -21.38 14.18 3.99
C SER A 27 -20.20 13.34 4.45
N ASP A 28 -20.17 12.05 4.11
CA ASP A 28 -19.09 11.14 4.47
C ASP A 28 -17.78 11.47 3.74
N LEU A 29 -17.88 11.93 2.49
CA LEU A 29 -16.73 12.37 1.71
C LEU A 29 -16.15 13.69 2.25
N GLU A 30 -16.97 14.65 2.62
CA GLU A 30 -16.56 15.91 3.25
C GLU A 30 -15.89 15.67 4.62
N TRP A 31 -16.48 14.78 5.42
CA TRP A 31 -15.91 14.38 6.70
C TRP A 31 -14.53 13.69 6.53
N ALA A 32 -14.42 12.76 5.56
CA ALA A 32 -13.17 12.07 5.26
C ALA A 32 -12.08 13.04 4.75
N LYS A 33 -12.42 14.00 3.91
CA LYS A 33 -11.52 15.08 3.48
C LYS A 33 -11.05 15.92 4.66
N GLY A 34 -11.96 16.30 5.55
CA GLY A 34 -11.63 17.11 6.73
C GLY A 34 -10.73 16.39 7.74
N ILE A 35 -10.80 15.06 7.83
CA ILE A 35 -9.85 14.25 8.63
C ILE A 35 -8.50 14.20 7.91
N ALA A 36 -8.49 13.85 6.62
CA ALA A 36 -7.27 13.73 5.85
C ALA A 36 -6.46 15.05 5.84
N GLU A 37 -7.11 16.19 5.74
CA GLU A 37 -6.46 17.50 5.79
C GLU A 37 -5.91 17.84 7.18
N ARG A 38 -6.63 17.50 8.25
CA ARG A 38 -6.16 17.72 9.63
C ARG A 38 -4.99 16.82 9.99
N ASP A 39 -5.09 15.55 9.66
CA ASP A 39 -4.03 14.58 9.94
C ASP A 39 -2.77 14.88 9.12
N HIS A 40 -2.93 15.25 7.86
CA HIS A 40 -1.82 15.66 7.00
C HIS A 40 -1.12 16.92 7.55
N LYS A 41 -1.88 17.93 7.97
CA LYS A 41 -1.35 19.16 8.55
C LYS A 41 -0.65 18.90 9.88
N MET A 42 -1.23 18.07 10.75
CA MET A 42 -0.68 17.70 12.05
C MET A 42 0.61 16.87 11.88
N VAL A 43 0.65 15.93 10.93
CA VAL A 43 1.84 15.13 10.63
C VAL A 43 2.96 16.02 10.12
N ILE A 44 2.69 16.93 9.17
CA ILE A 44 3.70 17.87 8.65
C ILE A 44 4.19 18.82 9.75
N GLU A 45 3.31 19.34 10.60
CA GLU A 45 3.67 20.26 11.66
C GLU A 45 4.48 19.58 12.77
N ASN A 46 4.11 18.36 13.16
CA ASN A 46 4.90 17.54 14.10
C ASN A 46 6.25 17.14 13.49
N PHE A 47 6.31 16.85 12.21
CA PHE A 47 7.56 16.53 11.52
C PHE A 47 8.48 17.76 11.40
N LYS A 48 7.92 18.94 11.07
CA LYS A 48 8.66 20.22 11.07
C LYS A 48 9.19 20.58 12.45
N ASN A 49 8.40 20.36 13.49
CA ASN A 49 8.80 20.65 14.87
C ASN A 49 9.86 19.68 15.42
N SER A 50 9.90 18.46 14.87
CA SER A 50 10.86 17.42 15.23
C SER A 50 12.21 17.56 14.52
N MET A 51 12.20 18.06 13.30
CA MET A 51 13.40 18.32 12.51
C MET A 51 13.47 19.81 12.21
N GLY A 52 14.38 20.57 12.59
CA GLY A 52 14.47 22.01 12.26
C GLY A 52 14.25 22.29 10.75
N ASP A 53 13.74 23.48 10.45
CA ASP A 53 13.29 23.87 9.09
C ASP A 53 14.33 23.65 7.95
N LYS A 54 15.63 23.65 8.30
CA LYS A 54 16.74 23.44 7.35
C LYS A 54 16.97 21.96 7.00
N ASP A 55 16.79 21.07 7.97
CA ASP A 55 17.02 19.63 7.79
C ASP A 55 15.86 18.99 7.01
N PHE A 56 14.63 19.50 7.19
CA PHE A 56 13.45 19.04 6.47
C PHE A 56 13.55 19.26 4.94
N ASP A 57 14.00 20.44 4.51
CA ASP A 57 14.11 20.79 3.09
C ASP A 57 15.24 19.99 2.41
N GLN A 58 16.31 19.69 3.13
CA GLN A 58 17.42 18.91 2.63
C GLN A 58 17.08 17.42 2.53
N ASP A 59 16.40 16.86 3.54
CA ASP A 59 15.99 15.44 3.55
C ASP A 59 14.89 15.17 2.53
N LEU A 60 13.95 16.10 2.34
CA LEU A 60 12.97 16.04 1.25
C LEU A 60 13.63 16.08 -0.13
N ARG A 61 14.57 16.99 -0.35
CA ARG A 61 15.31 17.08 -1.61
C ARG A 61 16.11 15.81 -1.87
N GLU A 62 16.79 15.28 -0.86
CA GLU A 62 17.56 14.06 -1.00
C GLU A 62 16.66 12.84 -1.26
N SER A 63 15.49 12.72 -0.63
CA SER A 63 14.54 11.65 -0.84
C SER A 63 13.86 11.71 -2.22
N VAL A 64 13.64 12.92 -2.75
CA VAL A 64 13.06 13.16 -4.07
C VAL A 64 14.10 12.98 -5.19
N LEU A 65 15.34 13.40 -4.94
CA LEU A 65 16.44 13.34 -5.93
C LEU A 65 17.10 11.97 -6.02
N LYS A 66 17.11 11.18 -4.93
CA LYS A 66 17.67 9.84 -4.88
C LYS A 66 16.57 8.83 -4.52
N PRO A 67 15.95 8.22 -5.54
CA PRO A 67 14.95 7.21 -5.30
C PRO A 67 15.55 6.07 -4.47
N ARG A 68 14.96 5.83 -3.29
CA ARG A 68 15.39 4.73 -2.42
C ARG A 68 14.85 3.43 -2.96
N PRO A 69 15.66 2.38 -2.99
CA PRO A 69 15.17 1.07 -3.35
C PRO A 69 14.03 0.64 -2.40
N LEU A 70 13.08 -0.13 -2.92
CA LEU A 70 11.95 -0.67 -2.17
C LEU A 70 11.97 -2.18 -2.21
N LEU A 71 11.76 -2.81 -1.07
CA LEU A 71 11.57 -4.25 -0.95
C LEU A 71 10.10 -4.55 -0.71
N GLN A 72 9.43 -5.13 -1.69
CA GLN A 72 8.01 -5.40 -1.69
C GLN A 72 7.75 -6.90 -1.65
N ILE A 73 6.89 -7.33 -0.75
CA ILE A 73 6.50 -8.73 -0.57
C ILE A 73 5.02 -8.85 -0.93
N PHE A 74 4.75 -9.40 -2.10
CA PHE A 74 3.40 -9.61 -2.63
C PHE A 74 2.79 -10.84 -1.99
N VAL A 75 1.66 -10.66 -1.34
CA VAL A 75 0.96 -11.69 -0.57
C VAL A 75 -0.54 -11.68 -0.86
N SER A 76 -1.24 -12.72 -0.41
CA SER A 76 -2.69 -12.82 -0.51
C SER A 76 -3.30 -13.18 0.83
N SER A 77 -4.51 -12.69 1.08
CA SER A 77 -5.32 -13.08 2.23
C SER A 77 -5.72 -14.57 2.23
N SER A 78 -5.55 -15.28 1.10
CA SER A 78 -5.77 -16.72 0.98
C SER A 78 -4.59 -17.58 1.45
N MET A 79 -3.43 -16.98 1.74
CA MET A 79 -2.28 -17.67 2.30
C MET A 79 -2.56 -18.06 3.76
N SER A 80 -1.87 -19.11 4.25
CA SER A 80 -1.98 -19.49 5.65
C SER A 80 -1.50 -18.37 6.58
N ARG A 81 -2.10 -18.28 7.76
CA ARG A 81 -1.70 -17.28 8.77
C ARG A 81 -0.24 -17.43 9.18
N GLU A 82 0.23 -18.66 9.28
CA GLU A 82 1.62 -18.98 9.63
C GLU A 82 2.58 -18.43 8.58
N SER A 83 2.27 -18.63 7.30
CA SER A 83 3.06 -18.06 6.19
C SER A 83 3.06 -16.54 6.24
N LEU A 84 1.89 -15.91 6.41
CA LEU A 84 1.79 -14.45 6.50
C LEU A 84 2.59 -13.91 7.69
N LYS A 85 2.47 -14.51 8.88
CA LYS A 85 3.27 -14.14 10.07
C LYS A 85 4.77 -14.31 9.84
N SER A 86 5.19 -15.32 9.11
CA SER A 86 6.59 -15.50 8.74
C SER A 86 7.09 -14.34 7.88
N TYR A 87 6.31 -13.96 6.85
CA TYR A 87 6.65 -12.81 6.02
C TYR A 87 6.61 -11.47 6.77
N VAL A 88 5.70 -11.28 7.73
CA VAL A 88 5.69 -10.11 8.62
C VAL A 88 7.01 -10.01 9.39
N ARG A 89 7.45 -11.09 10.04
CA ARG A 89 8.72 -11.09 10.79
C ARG A 89 9.94 -10.83 9.92
N GLU A 90 9.97 -11.45 8.74
CA GLU A 90 11.08 -11.24 7.82
C GLU A 90 11.05 -9.83 7.21
N ALA A 91 9.88 -9.34 6.80
CA ALA A 91 9.73 -7.99 6.27
C ALA A 91 10.13 -6.92 7.29
N HIS A 92 9.78 -7.10 8.58
CA HIS A 92 10.26 -6.23 9.65
C HIS A 92 11.79 -6.16 9.70
N ARG A 93 12.47 -7.32 9.62
CA ARG A 93 13.94 -7.40 9.65
C ARG A 93 14.61 -6.65 8.52
N TYR A 94 14.02 -6.73 7.34
CA TYR A 94 14.56 -6.14 6.11
C TYR A 94 13.86 -4.84 5.70
N ASN A 95 13.09 -4.22 6.58
CA ASN A 95 12.33 -2.99 6.29
C ASN A 95 11.53 -3.09 4.98
N GLY A 96 10.94 -4.24 4.75
CA GLY A 96 10.12 -4.52 3.58
C GLY A 96 8.66 -4.13 3.78
N VAL A 97 7.90 -4.04 2.70
CA VAL A 97 6.47 -3.72 2.67
C VAL A 97 5.67 -4.93 2.20
N LEU A 98 4.64 -5.33 2.95
CA LEU A 98 3.69 -6.34 2.48
C LEU A 98 2.66 -5.69 1.56
N VAL A 99 2.50 -6.24 0.35
CA VAL A 99 1.57 -5.72 -0.66
C VAL A 99 0.47 -6.74 -0.93
N PHE A 100 -0.77 -6.33 -0.70
CA PHE A 100 -1.98 -7.10 -1.00
C PHE A 100 -2.61 -6.60 -2.29
N ARG A 101 -3.16 -7.51 -3.11
CA ARG A 101 -3.76 -7.15 -4.39
C ARG A 101 -5.09 -6.40 -4.26
N GLY A 102 -5.72 -6.41 -3.12
CA GLY A 102 -7.02 -5.77 -2.91
C GLY A 102 -7.65 -6.19 -1.59
N LEU A 103 -8.88 -5.76 -1.39
CA LEU A 103 -9.62 -6.08 -0.18
C LEU A 103 -10.18 -7.51 -0.22
N PRO A 104 -9.95 -8.34 0.80
CA PRO A 104 -10.57 -9.66 0.91
C PRO A 104 -12.09 -9.56 0.79
N GLN A 105 -12.66 -10.15 -0.26
CA GLN A 105 -14.10 -10.12 -0.55
C GLN A 105 -14.68 -8.69 -0.60
N GLY A 106 -13.88 -7.70 -1.04
CA GLY A 106 -14.29 -6.29 -1.10
C GLY A 106 -14.50 -5.62 0.26
N SER A 107 -14.03 -6.21 1.37
CA SER A 107 -14.32 -5.74 2.72
C SER A 107 -13.09 -5.19 3.42
N PHE A 108 -13.13 -3.90 3.75
CA PHE A 108 -12.11 -3.25 4.55
C PHE A 108 -11.97 -3.87 5.96
N ARG A 109 -13.10 -4.24 6.56
CA ARG A 109 -13.11 -4.91 7.87
C ARG A 109 -12.31 -6.21 7.85
N LYS A 110 -12.47 -7.02 6.78
CA LYS A 110 -11.74 -8.30 6.67
C LYS A 110 -10.24 -8.13 6.53
N ILE A 111 -9.78 -7.10 5.83
CA ILE A 111 -8.33 -6.82 5.76
C ILE A 111 -7.82 -6.33 7.11
N THR A 112 -8.58 -5.49 7.81
CA THR A 112 -8.22 -5.02 9.15
C THR A 112 -8.12 -6.18 10.15
N ASP A 113 -9.11 -7.08 10.16
CA ASP A 113 -9.10 -8.28 11.00
C ASP A 113 -7.89 -9.19 10.65
N LEU A 114 -7.56 -9.34 9.37
CA LEU A 114 -6.39 -10.08 8.93
C LEU A 114 -5.11 -9.44 9.45
N VAL A 115 -4.94 -8.14 9.25
CA VAL A 115 -3.77 -7.37 9.69
C VAL A 115 -3.59 -7.51 11.20
N MET A 116 -4.64 -7.33 12.00
CA MET A 116 -4.61 -7.52 13.45
C MET A 116 -4.17 -8.94 13.86
N ASN A 117 -4.61 -9.95 13.10
CA ASN A 117 -4.29 -11.36 13.40
C ASN A 117 -2.86 -11.78 13.01
N ILE A 118 -2.24 -11.10 12.04
CA ILE A 118 -0.88 -11.40 11.58
C ILE A 118 0.17 -10.46 12.16
N SER A 119 -0.23 -9.28 12.61
CA SER A 119 0.65 -8.33 13.31
C SER A 119 1.00 -8.85 14.71
N ASP A 120 2.18 -8.50 15.17
CA ASP A 120 2.69 -8.80 16.49
C ASP A 120 3.20 -7.48 17.10
N GLU A 121 3.07 -7.29 18.40
CA GLU A 121 3.57 -6.08 19.09
C GLU A 121 5.07 -5.87 18.89
N GLN A 122 5.81 -6.96 18.64
CA GLN A 122 7.25 -6.93 18.40
C GLN A 122 7.64 -6.60 16.96
N TYR A 123 6.73 -6.79 15.99
CA TYR A 123 7.04 -6.68 14.55
C TYR A 123 6.08 -5.73 13.86
N SER A 124 6.50 -4.46 13.77
CA SER A 124 5.80 -3.47 12.94
C SER A 124 6.29 -3.54 11.51
N VAL A 125 5.36 -3.71 10.57
CA VAL A 125 5.64 -3.80 9.13
C VAL A 125 4.63 -2.93 8.38
N ALA A 126 5.10 -2.19 7.38
CA ALA A 126 4.22 -1.47 6.47
C ALA A 126 3.41 -2.44 5.62
N MET A 127 2.11 -2.22 5.52
CA MET A 127 1.21 -3.01 4.68
C MET A 127 0.47 -2.08 3.71
N GLN A 128 0.40 -2.50 2.46
CA GLN A 128 -0.17 -1.72 1.37
C GLN A 128 -1.19 -2.57 0.61
N ILE A 129 -2.23 -1.94 0.11
CA ILE A 129 -3.17 -2.53 -0.84
C ILE A 129 -2.90 -1.84 -2.17
N ASP A 130 -2.41 -2.61 -3.17
CA ASP A 130 -1.97 -2.04 -4.44
C ASP A 130 -2.10 -3.09 -5.55
N ASP A 131 -3.17 -3.03 -6.32
CA ASP A 131 -3.41 -3.91 -7.45
C ASP A 131 -2.65 -3.45 -8.70
N GLU A 132 -2.31 -2.16 -8.80
CA GLU A 132 -1.49 -1.63 -9.89
C GLU A 132 -0.05 -2.17 -9.81
N ALA A 133 0.53 -2.25 -8.61
CA ALA A 133 1.84 -2.86 -8.41
C ALA A 133 1.87 -4.34 -8.83
N PHE A 134 0.79 -5.10 -8.60
CA PHE A 134 0.68 -6.47 -9.10
C PHE A 134 0.73 -6.53 -10.64
N ALA A 135 0.10 -5.59 -11.31
CA ALA A 135 0.12 -5.49 -12.78
C ALA A 135 1.50 -5.02 -13.27
N GLN A 136 2.07 -3.98 -12.65
CA GLN A 136 3.36 -3.39 -12.98
C GLN A 136 4.50 -4.40 -12.96
N PHE A 137 4.60 -5.21 -11.89
CA PHE A 137 5.61 -6.25 -11.76
C PHE A 137 5.20 -7.60 -12.35
N GLY A 138 4.02 -7.69 -12.96
CA GLY A 138 3.50 -8.91 -13.57
C GLY A 138 3.38 -10.06 -12.56
N ILE A 139 2.86 -9.78 -11.35
CA ILE A 139 2.68 -10.78 -10.29
C ILE A 139 1.47 -11.65 -10.59
N LYS A 140 1.71 -12.89 -10.99
CA LYS A 140 0.66 -13.88 -11.33
C LYS A 140 0.41 -14.87 -10.20
N ALA A 141 1.39 -15.07 -9.33
CA ALA A 141 1.30 -15.97 -8.19
C ALA A 141 2.00 -15.37 -6.97
N VAL A 142 1.51 -15.70 -5.79
CA VAL A 142 2.06 -15.26 -4.50
C VAL A 142 2.43 -16.47 -3.63
N PRO A 143 3.42 -16.33 -2.75
CA PRO A 143 4.19 -15.12 -2.48
C PRO A 143 5.17 -14.77 -3.62
N ALA A 144 5.43 -13.46 -3.79
CA ALA A 144 6.49 -12.98 -4.67
C ALA A 144 7.25 -11.84 -3.97
N ILE A 145 8.55 -11.81 -4.16
CA ILE A 145 9.43 -10.80 -3.58
C ILE A 145 10.03 -9.98 -4.71
N VAL A 146 9.90 -8.67 -4.60
CA VAL A 146 10.39 -7.70 -5.58
C VAL A 146 11.29 -6.71 -4.88
N LEU A 147 12.49 -6.55 -5.40
CA LEU A 147 13.37 -5.43 -5.09
C LEU A 147 13.31 -4.46 -6.27
N THR A 148 12.93 -3.23 -6.04
CA THR A 148 12.82 -2.21 -7.09
C THR A 148 13.54 -0.93 -6.71
N VAL A 149 14.02 -0.21 -7.72
CA VAL A 149 14.48 1.17 -7.60
C VAL A 149 13.53 2.03 -8.43
N PRO A 150 12.66 2.83 -7.79
CA PRO A 150 11.76 3.71 -8.49
C PRO A 150 12.51 4.60 -9.48
N ALA A 151 11.90 4.92 -10.62
CA ALA A 151 12.47 5.91 -11.52
C ALA A 151 12.54 7.27 -10.81
N SER A 152 13.65 7.98 -10.95
CA SER A 152 13.74 9.36 -10.45
C SER A 152 12.71 10.24 -11.16
N MET A 153 12.03 11.11 -10.43
CA MET A 153 11.09 12.09 -11.04
C MET A 153 11.76 13.01 -12.07
N PHE A 154 13.09 13.06 -12.06
CA PHE A 154 13.91 13.85 -13.00
C PHE A 154 14.62 13.01 -14.05
N SER A 155 14.43 11.68 -14.05
CA SER A 155 14.92 10.85 -15.14
C SER A 155 14.06 11.09 -16.39
N GLU A 156 14.71 11.06 -17.57
CA GLU A 156 13.99 11.16 -18.84
C GLU A 156 12.80 10.18 -18.84
N GLN A 157 11.67 10.58 -19.41
CA GLN A 157 10.41 9.83 -19.47
C GLN A 157 10.53 8.39 -19.99
N THR A 158 11.72 7.98 -20.43
CA THR A 158 12.06 6.67 -20.95
C THR A 158 12.77 5.76 -19.94
N ALA A 159 13.14 6.26 -18.75
CA ALA A 159 13.81 5.44 -17.75
C ALA A 159 12.83 4.42 -17.17
N ARG A 160 12.95 3.17 -17.62
CA ARG A 160 12.19 2.06 -17.07
C ARG A 160 12.63 1.78 -15.65
N GLU A 161 11.67 1.63 -14.77
CA GLU A 161 11.90 1.12 -13.42
C GLU A 161 12.63 -0.22 -13.48
N ARG A 162 13.74 -0.33 -12.77
CA ARG A 162 14.51 -1.58 -12.68
C ARG A 162 14.07 -2.35 -11.46
N PHE A 163 13.85 -3.63 -11.62
CA PHE A 163 13.48 -4.51 -10.51
C PHE A 163 13.97 -5.93 -10.71
N ASP A 164 14.26 -6.58 -9.60
CA ASP A 164 14.46 -8.03 -9.51
C ASP A 164 13.22 -8.65 -8.86
N LYS A 165 12.81 -9.80 -9.36
CA LYS A 165 11.62 -10.52 -8.88
C LYS A 165 11.89 -12.00 -8.76
N ILE A 166 11.41 -12.58 -7.64
CA ILE A 166 11.33 -14.03 -7.47
C ILE A 166 9.94 -14.41 -6.96
N THR A 167 9.38 -15.49 -7.49
CA THR A 167 8.05 -16.00 -7.13
C THR A 167 8.17 -17.39 -6.56
N GLY A 168 7.46 -17.66 -5.47
CA GLY A 168 7.43 -18.94 -4.77
C GLY A 168 7.64 -18.79 -3.28
N HIS A 169 7.48 -19.89 -2.56
CA HIS A 169 7.66 -19.93 -1.11
C HIS A 169 9.16 -19.92 -0.76
N ILE A 170 9.71 -18.73 -0.68
CA ILE A 170 11.14 -18.47 -0.40
C ILE A 170 11.25 -17.41 0.70
N THR A 171 12.30 -17.48 1.51
CA THR A 171 12.59 -16.45 2.51
C THR A 171 13.05 -15.16 1.85
N ILE A 172 12.79 -14.02 2.49
CA ILE A 172 13.26 -12.71 1.99
C ILE A 172 14.80 -12.71 1.89
N LYS A 173 15.47 -13.32 2.88
CA LYS A 173 16.92 -13.46 2.86
C LYS A 173 17.41 -14.18 1.60
N ALA A 174 16.85 -15.35 1.30
CA ALA A 174 17.28 -16.14 0.14
C ALA A 174 16.95 -15.43 -1.19
N ALA A 175 15.84 -14.66 -1.24
CA ALA A 175 15.54 -13.83 -2.40
C ALA A 175 16.61 -12.73 -2.59
N LEU A 176 16.96 -12.01 -1.52
CA LEU A 176 18.00 -10.98 -1.56
C LEU A 176 19.38 -11.56 -1.91
N GLU A 177 19.74 -12.74 -1.38
CA GLU A 177 20.97 -13.46 -1.76
C GLU A 177 20.97 -13.79 -3.26
N THR A 178 19.84 -14.21 -3.79
CA THR A 178 19.70 -14.50 -5.24
C THR A 178 19.85 -13.23 -6.07
N PHE A 179 19.20 -12.12 -5.68
CA PHE A 179 19.35 -10.83 -6.34
C PHE A 179 20.79 -10.30 -6.24
N ALA A 180 21.45 -10.49 -5.09
CA ALA A 180 22.84 -10.09 -4.90
C ALA A 180 23.83 -10.91 -5.74
N ALA A 181 23.46 -12.13 -6.15
CA ALA A 181 24.30 -13.02 -6.94
C ALA A 181 24.12 -12.82 -8.45
N GLN A 182 22.88 -12.62 -8.91
CA GLN A 182 22.55 -12.67 -10.35
C GLN A 182 21.43 -11.72 -10.79
N GLY A 183 21.00 -10.79 -9.94
CA GLY A 183 19.97 -9.80 -10.26
C GLY A 183 20.50 -8.60 -11.03
N ASP A 184 19.61 -7.71 -11.44
CA ASP A 184 19.95 -6.42 -12.03
C ASP A 184 20.30 -5.36 -10.96
N LEU A 185 19.84 -5.58 -9.71
CA LEU A 185 20.02 -4.69 -8.56
C LEU A 185 21.01 -5.25 -7.52
N VAL A 186 22.09 -5.89 -7.99
CA VAL A 186 23.12 -6.54 -7.16
C VAL A 186 23.61 -5.65 -6.02
N VAL A 187 23.90 -4.38 -6.29
CA VAL A 187 24.44 -3.44 -5.28
C VAL A 187 23.40 -3.20 -4.18
N ASN A 188 22.16 -2.93 -4.59
CA ASN A 188 21.07 -2.67 -3.66
C ASN A 188 20.75 -3.92 -2.81
N ALA A 189 20.68 -5.09 -3.41
CA ALA A 189 20.46 -6.36 -2.69
C ALA A 189 21.55 -6.64 -1.64
N LYS A 190 22.82 -6.36 -1.96
CA LYS A 190 23.93 -6.49 -1.01
C LYS A 190 23.84 -5.50 0.16
N GLU A 191 23.29 -4.31 -0.05
CA GLU A 191 23.06 -3.34 1.03
C GLU A 191 22.01 -3.84 2.02
N TRP A 192 20.96 -4.50 1.53
CA TRP A 192 19.94 -5.11 2.39
C TRP A 192 20.41 -6.30 3.22
N LEU A 193 21.46 -6.96 2.78
CA LEU A 193 22.02 -8.14 3.47
C LEU A 193 23.05 -7.79 4.57
N LYS A 194 23.40 -6.52 4.71
CA LYS A 194 24.31 -6.05 5.78
C LYS A 194 23.59 -5.89 7.10
#